data_f9f758f42bd0546b505a46b8c0594b69
#
_entry.id   f9f758f42bd0546b505a46b8c0594b69
#
_cell.length_a   1.000
_cell.length_b   1.000
_cell.length_c   1.000
_cell.angle_alpha   90.00
_cell.angle_beta   90.00
_cell.angle_gamma   90.00
#
_symmetry.space_group_name_H-M   'P 1'
#
loop_
_entity.id
_entity.type
_entity.pdbx_description
1 polymer ?
#
loop_
_entity_poly.entity_id
_entity_poly.type
_entity_poly.pdbx_seq_one_letter_code
_entity_poly.pdbx_strand_id
1 'polypeptide(L)'
;MNIGMHALMVAQQLPHKPVYRVKDIANVSGSLPTAYRKLGELEEMGIVERVKKGYFTLKECVMQPISIIEHLMPSLKALKEGRAFGKYYTETDVRIAGHLLGGFVTLDYKAYELTRFQTPAKLYIYINHVDNATKILRENGFYEGTKGQVVLLPRYGDFANAIQRVYLDCIAKGGRSILDAVAIEILYPEELNIKGHFTVDLIEKVREDLPVSVINEPVTA
;
A
#
# COMPACT_ATOMS: atom_id res chain seq x y z
N MET A 1 8.69 3.36 9.44
CA MET A 1 8.38 1.95 9.68
C MET A 1 6.91 1.76 9.40
N ASN A 2 6.57 0.94 8.43
CA ASN A 2 5.19 0.82 7.94
C ASN A 2 4.33 0.08 8.97
N ILE A 3 3.44 0.82 9.63
CA ILE A 3 2.66 0.37 10.79
C ILE A 3 1.80 -0.86 10.42
N GLY A 4 1.11 -0.84 9.29
CA GLY A 4 0.20 -1.92 8.88
C GLY A 4 0.86 -3.27 8.58
N MET A 5 2.08 -3.28 8.01
CA MET A 5 2.76 -4.54 7.67
C MET A 5 3.14 -5.36 8.90
N HIS A 6 3.64 -4.70 9.92
CA HIS A 6 4.01 -5.41 11.16
C HIS A 6 2.77 -6.00 11.85
N ALA A 7 1.59 -5.41 11.66
CA ALA A 7 0.33 -5.97 12.15
C ALA A 7 -0.08 -7.22 11.36
N LEU A 8 0.03 -7.20 10.02
CA LEU A 8 -0.22 -8.36 9.18
C LEU A 8 0.70 -9.54 9.51
N MET A 9 2.00 -9.29 9.69
CA MET A 9 2.95 -10.33 10.10
C MET A 9 2.60 -10.95 11.47
N VAL A 10 2.10 -10.12 12.40
CA VAL A 10 1.61 -10.61 13.69
C VAL A 10 0.38 -11.50 13.50
N ALA A 11 -0.60 -11.07 12.68
CA ALA A 11 -1.79 -11.85 12.40
C ALA A 11 -1.48 -13.23 11.81
N GLN A 12 -0.46 -13.34 10.96
CA GLN A 12 -0.03 -14.60 10.34
C GLN A 12 0.67 -15.57 11.27
N GLN A 13 1.35 -15.06 12.28
CA GLN A 13 2.03 -15.90 13.28
C GLN A 13 1.06 -16.41 14.36
N LEU A 14 -0.21 -15.98 14.31
CA LEU A 14 -1.20 -16.48 15.24
C LEU A 14 -1.56 -17.95 14.91
N PRO A 15 -1.62 -18.82 15.93
CA PRO A 15 -2.08 -20.19 15.74
C PRO A 15 -3.53 -20.18 15.27
N HIS A 16 -3.89 -21.11 14.38
CA HIS A 16 -5.25 -21.17 13.83
C HIS A 16 -6.28 -21.46 14.92
N LYS A 17 -7.13 -20.46 15.21
CA LYS A 17 -8.20 -20.53 16.22
C LYS A 17 -9.42 -19.75 15.73
N PRO A 18 -10.64 -20.16 16.13
CA PRO A 18 -11.85 -19.41 15.80
C PRO A 18 -11.93 -18.04 16.51
N VAL A 19 -11.31 -17.92 17.68
CA VAL A 19 -11.30 -16.68 18.48
C VAL A 19 -9.94 -16.50 19.17
N TYR A 20 -9.40 -15.30 19.11
CA TYR A 20 -8.14 -14.89 19.72
C TYR A 20 -8.37 -13.97 20.92
N ARG A 21 -7.52 -14.08 21.92
CA ARG A 21 -7.44 -13.10 23.01
C ARG A 21 -6.31 -12.11 22.72
N VAL A 22 -6.37 -10.90 23.32
CA VAL A 22 -5.26 -9.93 23.24
C VAL A 22 -3.92 -10.56 23.66
N LYS A 23 -3.94 -11.51 24.62
CA LYS A 23 -2.73 -12.23 25.05
C LYS A 23 -2.10 -13.08 23.93
N ASP A 24 -2.91 -13.69 23.06
CA ASP A 24 -2.40 -14.47 21.93
C ASP A 24 -1.58 -13.54 20.99
N ILE A 25 -2.08 -12.32 20.76
CA ILE A 25 -1.40 -11.31 19.95
C ILE A 25 -0.18 -10.76 20.68
N ALA A 26 -0.26 -10.58 22.01
CA ALA A 26 0.88 -10.11 22.80
C ALA A 26 2.05 -11.10 22.79
N ASN A 27 1.75 -12.41 22.78
CA ASN A 27 2.78 -13.45 22.69
C ASN A 27 3.59 -13.37 21.39
N VAL A 28 2.95 -12.95 20.30
CA VAL A 28 3.60 -12.79 18.99
C VAL A 28 4.24 -11.40 18.87
N SER A 29 3.59 -10.36 19.37
CA SER A 29 4.04 -8.97 19.24
C SER A 29 4.99 -8.49 20.35
N GLY A 30 5.24 -9.32 21.36
CA GLY A 30 6.18 -9.08 22.43
C GLY A 30 5.64 -8.32 23.65
N SER A 31 4.54 -7.56 23.55
CA SER A 31 3.97 -6.84 24.70
C SER A 31 2.49 -6.52 24.52
N LEU A 32 1.77 -6.35 25.65
CA LEU A 32 0.35 -5.95 25.64
C LEU A 32 0.10 -4.58 24.99
N PRO A 33 0.86 -3.52 25.25
CA PRO A 33 0.68 -2.25 24.56
C PRO A 33 0.86 -2.36 23.04
N THR A 34 1.86 -3.12 22.60
CA THR A 34 2.09 -3.39 21.19
C THR A 34 0.94 -4.20 20.58
N ALA A 35 0.42 -5.20 21.31
CA ALA A 35 -0.73 -6.01 20.87
C ALA A 35 -1.98 -5.15 20.65
N TYR A 36 -2.31 -4.24 21.58
CA TYR A 36 -3.47 -3.34 21.42
C TYR A 36 -3.31 -2.42 20.21
N ARG A 37 -2.13 -1.85 20.00
CA ARG A 37 -1.86 -1.02 18.83
C ARG A 37 -2.01 -1.82 17.53
N LYS A 38 -1.44 -3.04 17.49
CA LYS A 38 -1.54 -3.93 16.32
C LYS A 38 -2.97 -4.39 16.05
N LEU A 39 -3.75 -4.63 17.09
CA LEU A 39 -5.17 -4.90 16.96
C LEU A 39 -5.94 -3.74 16.37
N GLY A 40 -5.69 -2.50 16.82
CA GLY A 40 -6.29 -1.32 16.22
C GLY A 40 -5.97 -1.21 14.72
N GLU A 41 -4.70 -1.40 14.35
CA GLU A 41 -4.26 -1.41 12.95
C GLU A 41 -4.97 -2.52 12.14
N LEU A 42 -5.13 -3.73 12.71
CA LEU A 42 -5.81 -4.85 12.05
C LEU A 42 -7.33 -4.64 11.97
N GLU A 43 -7.95 -4.01 12.97
CA GLU A 43 -9.37 -3.62 12.94
C GLU A 43 -9.62 -2.55 11.86
N GLU A 44 -8.76 -1.52 11.78
CA GLU A 44 -8.81 -0.47 10.75
C GLU A 44 -8.64 -1.03 9.33
N MET A 45 -7.81 -2.07 9.18
CA MET A 45 -7.66 -2.80 7.92
C MET A 45 -8.78 -3.81 7.65
N GLY A 46 -9.73 -3.96 8.59
CA GLY A 46 -10.81 -4.92 8.49
C GLY A 46 -10.40 -6.40 8.53
N ILE A 47 -9.18 -6.69 8.98
CA ILE A 47 -8.61 -8.05 9.06
C ILE A 47 -9.09 -8.79 10.30
N VAL A 48 -9.31 -8.08 11.38
CA VAL A 48 -9.90 -8.61 12.60
C VAL A 48 -11.22 -7.93 12.90
N GLU A 49 -12.10 -8.69 13.53
CA GLU A 49 -13.36 -8.19 14.08
C GLU A 49 -13.41 -8.44 15.58
N ARG A 50 -13.83 -7.43 16.33
CA ARG A 50 -14.00 -7.55 17.78
C ARG A 50 -15.30 -8.25 18.10
N VAL A 51 -15.20 -9.47 18.65
CA VAL A 51 -16.37 -10.25 19.09
C VAL A 51 -16.91 -9.71 20.43
N LYS A 52 -16.00 -9.40 21.36
CA LYS A 52 -16.27 -8.74 22.64
C LYS A 52 -14.98 -8.16 23.22
N LYS A 53 -15.06 -7.44 24.32
CA LYS A 53 -13.89 -6.84 25.00
C LYS A 53 -12.78 -7.89 25.23
N GLY A 54 -11.66 -7.70 24.57
CA GLY A 54 -10.47 -8.55 24.67
C GLY A 54 -10.50 -9.84 23.83
N TYR A 55 -11.52 -10.04 22.98
CA TYR A 55 -11.66 -11.19 22.09
C TYR A 55 -11.93 -10.76 20.67
N PHE A 56 -11.23 -11.38 19.72
CA PHE A 56 -11.21 -11.05 18.30
C PHE A 56 -11.33 -12.32 17.46
N THR A 57 -11.88 -12.18 16.27
CA THR A 57 -11.82 -13.20 15.22
C THR A 57 -11.06 -12.64 14.02
N LEU A 58 -10.31 -13.49 13.32
CA LEU A 58 -9.79 -13.16 12.00
C LEU A 58 -10.92 -13.36 11.01
N LYS A 59 -11.12 -12.40 10.12
CA LYS A 59 -12.10 -12.56 9.03
C LYS A 59 -11.60 -13.61 8.03
N GLU A 60 -12.50 -14.34 7.40
CA GLU A 60 -12.17 -15.47 6.50
C GLU A 60 -11.26 -15.06 5.33
N CYS A 61 -11.34 -13.79 4.89
CA CYS A 61 -10.45 -13.28 3.86
C CYS A 61 -8.96 -13.31 4.24
N VAL A 62 -8.62 -13.50 5.52
CA VAL A 62 -7.24 -13.60 6.02
C VAL A 62 -6.73 -15.04 6.06
N MET A 63 -7.59 -16.01 5.77
CA MET A 63 -7.25 -17.44 5.82
C MET A 63 -6.30 -17.91 4.70
N GLN A 64 -5.95 -17.01 3.74
CA GLN A 64 -4.88 -17.26 2.75
C GLN A 64 -3.77 -16.19 2.79
N PRO A 65 -3.19 -15.88 3.95
CA PRO A 65 -2.27 -14.75 4.08
C PRO A 65 -0.89 -15.00 3.47
N ILE A 66 -0.47 -16.25 3.32
CA ILE A 66 0.86 -16.60 2.81
C ILE A 66 1.02 -16.12 1.35
N SER A 67 0.00 -16.30 0.52
CA SER A 67 0.08 -15.92 -0.89
C SER A 67 0.19 -14.41 -1.10
N ILE A 68 -0.57 -13.60 -0.35
CA ILE A 68 -0.50 -12.13 -0.52
C ILE A 68 0.83 -11.56 -0.04
N ILE A 69 1.42 -12.09 1.04
CA ILE A 69 2.70 -11.59 1.54
C ILE A 69 3.84 -11.81 0.56
N GLU A 70 3.90 -12.97 -0.08
CA GLU A 70 4.91 -13.22 -1.11
C GLU A 70 4.82 -12.16 -2.22
N HIS A 71 3.61 -11.79 -2.61
CA HIS A 71 3.37 -10.74 -3.60
C HIS A 71 3.65 -9.32 -3.08
N LEU A 72 3.49 -9.09 -1.77
CA LEU A 72 3.79 -7.81 -1.13
C LEU A 72 5.29 -7.62 -0.85
N MET A 73 6.07 -8.70 -0.71
CA MET A 73 7.49 -8.62 -0.32
C MET A 73 8.33 -7.67 -1.19
N PRO A 74 8.21 -7.66 -2.52
CA PRO A 74 8.94 -6.71 -3.36
C PRO A 74 8.62 -5.25 -3.03
N SER A 75 7.33 -4.91 -2.85
CA SER A 75 6.88 -3.57 -2.48
C SER A 75 7.39 -3.15 -1.11
N LEU A 76 7.31 -4.05 -0.15
CA LEU A 76 7.72 -3.81 1.23
C LEU A 76 9.21 -3.53 1.33
N LYS A 77 10.01 -4.33 0.61
CA LYS A 77 11.45 -4.12 0.51
C LYS A 77 11.77 -2.80 -0.17
N ALA A 78 11.13 -2.50 -1.29
CA ALA A 78 11.31 -1.24 -2.00
C ALA A 78 10.95 -0.02 -1.14
N LEU A 79 9.82 -0.06 -0.42
CA LEU A 79 9.40 1.01 0.48
C LEU A 79 10.35 1.22 1.65
N LYS A 80 10.93 0.14 2.18
CA LYS A 80 11.92 0.21 3.27
C LYS A 80 13.23 0.84 2.81
N GLU A 81 13.65 0.57 1.59
CA GLU A 81 14.92 1.04 1.01
C GLU A 81 14.75 2.31 0.18
N GLY A 82 13.52 2.81 0.07
CA GLY A 82 13.19 4.02 -0.69
C GLY A 82 13.94 5.26 -0.21
N ARG A 83 14.44 6.07 -1.16
CA ARG A 83 15.15 7.33 -0.88
C ARG A 83 14.28 8.51 -1.28
N ALA A 84 14.06 9.42 -0.32
CA ALA A 84 13.20 10.59 -0.52
C ALA A 84 14.02 11.82 -0.93
N PHE A 85 13.48 12.59 -1.87
CA PHE A 85 14.07 13.81 -2.42
C PHE A 85 13.08 14.96 -2.32
N GLY A 86 13.56 16.12 -1.84
CA GLY A 86 12.75 17.31 -1.67
C GLY A 86 12.87 18.23 -2.88
N LYS A 87 11.74 18.46 -3.51
CA LYS A 87 11.43 19.56 -4.41
C LYS A 87 9.92 19.63 -4.48
N TYR A 88 9.36 20.81 -4.67
CA TYR A 88 7.95 20.92 -4.98
C TYR A 88 7.67 20.10 -6.24
N TYR A 89 6.90 19.02 -6.14
CA TYR A 89 6.52 18.32 -7.34
C TYR A 89 5.25 18.92 -7.95
N THR A 90 5.28 19.04 -9.25
CA THR A 90 4.17 19.43 -10.10
C THR A 90 3.99 18.34 -11.15
N GLU A 91 2.98 18.42 -12.00
CA GLU A 91 2.89 17.53 -13.18
C GLU A 91 4.15 17.57 -14.05
N THR A 92 4.80 18.73 -14.09
CA THR A 92 6.07 18.89 -14.81
C THR A 92 7.17 18.06 -14.16
N ASP A 93 7.27 18.06 -12.83
CA ASP A 93 8.25 17.25 -12.10
C ASP A 93 7.99 15.74 -12.28
N VAL A 94 6.71 15.32 -12.33
CA VAL A 94 6.33 13.94 -12.65
C VAL A 94 6.80 13.55 -14.06
N ARG A 95 6.54 14.39 -15.05
CA ARG A 95 6.98 14.15 -16.43
C ARG A 95 8.49 14.10 -16.55
N ILE A 96 9.19 15.04 -15.90
CA ILE A 96 10.65 15.05 -15.85
C ILE A 96 11.16 13.75 -15.23
N ALA A 97 10.65 13.35 -14.09
CA ALA A 97 11.04 12.12 -13.42
C ALA A 97 10.72 10.89 -14.28
N GLY A 98 9.54 10.82 -14.88
CA GLY A 98 9.12 9.71 -15.75
C GLY A 98 10.00 9.59 -17.00
N HIS A 99 10.28 10.70 -17.69
CA HIS A 99 11.08 10.72 -18.93
C HIS A 99 12.58 10.55 -18.68
N LEU A 100 13.13 11.25 -17.68
CA LEU A 100 14.57 11.23 -17.42
C LEU A 100 15.02 9.98 -16.69
N LEU A 101 14.19 9.42 -15.84
CA LEU A 101 14.53 8.27 -15.00
C LEU A 101 14.14 6.94 -15.64
N GLY A 102 13.28 6.94 -16.65
CA GLY A 102 12.76 5.71 -17.28
C GLY A 102 12.09 4.77 -16.27
N GLY A 103 11.48 5.36 -15.22
CA GLY A 103 10.95 4.65 -14.09
C GLY A 103 9.45 4.39 -14.19
N PHE A 104 8.96 3.48 -13.35
CA PHE A 104 7.54 3.19 -13.20
C PHE A 104 6.97 3.98 -12.02
N VAL A 105 6.06 4.92 -12.31
CA VAL A 105 5.33 5.68 -11.27
C VAL A 105 4.31 4.78 -10.60
N THR A 106 4.24 4.84 -9.27
CA THR A 106 3.34 4.01 -8.46
C THR A 106 2.73 4.80 -7.30
N LEU A 107 1.94 4.11 -6.49
CA LEU A 107 1.32 4.64 -5.28
C LEU A 107 0.49 5.90 -5.54
N ASP A 108 0.57 6.88 -4.64
CA ASP A 108 -0.31 8.04 -4.54
C ASP A 108 -0.63 8.68 -5.90
N TYR A 109 0.40 8.95 -6.72
CA TYR A 109 0.19 9.59 -8.02
C TYR A 109 -0.46 8.65 -9.03
N LYS A 110 0.06 7.42 -9.16
CA LYS A 110 -0.50 6.45 -10.13
C LYS A 110 -1.88 5.96 -9.69
N ALA A 111 -2.10 5.79 -8.39
CA ALA A 111 -3.41 5.47 -7.84
C ALA A 111 -4.43 6.59 -8.16
N TYR A 112 -4.04 7.86 -8.03
CA TYR A 112 -4.89 8.99 -8.43
C TYR A 112 -5.16 9.01 -9.94
N GLU A 113 -4.18 8.73 -10.78
CA GLU A 113 -4.42 8.61 -12.23
C GLU A 113 -5.49 7.58 -12.55
N LEU A 114 -5.45 6.42 -11.87
CA LEU A 114 -6.39 5.32 -12.07
C LEU A 114 -7.78 5.61 -11.48
N THR A 115 -7.85 6.18 -10.29
CA THR A 115 -9.09 6.22 -9.50
C THR A 115 -9.71 7.60 -9.36
N ARG A 116 -8.94 8.67 -9.52
CA ARG A 116 -9.31 10.06 -9.20
C ARG A 116 -9.83 10.23 -7.77
N PHE A 117 -9.54 9.28 -6.89
CA PHE A 117 -10.14 9.21 -5.56
C PHE A 117 -9.43 10.10 -4.55
N GLN A 118 -8.12 9.94 -4.39
CA GLN A 118 -7.36 10.70 -3.39
C GLN A 118 -6.27 11.55 -4.03
N THR A 119 -6.24 12.86 -3.69
CA THR A 119 -5.14 13.73 -4.15
C THR A 119 -3.78 13.19 -3.72
N PRO A 120 -2.81 13.04 -4.63
CA PRO A 120 -1.51 12.47 -4.32
C PRO A 120 -0.71 13.36 -3.37
N ALA A 121 -0.03 12.75 -2.40
CA ALA A 121 0.84 13.43 -1.44
C ALA A 121 2.31 13.36 -1.85
N LYS A 122 2.74 12.26 -2.46
CA LYS A 122 4.12 12.02 -2.88
C LYS A 122 4.18 11.31 -4.21
N LEU A 123 5.24 11.58 -4.96
CA LEU A 123 5.58 10.88 -6.18
C LEU A 123 6.52 9.72 -5.84
N TYR A 124 6.07 8.50 -6.08
CA TYR A 124 6.87 7.29 -5.92
C TYR A 124 7.23 6.72 -7.28
N ILE A 125 8.52 6.43 -7.50
CA ILE A 125 9.03 5.94 -8.78
C ILE A 125 9.94 4.74 -8.54
N TYR A 126 9.63 3.62 -9.17
CA TYR A 126 10.52 2.47 -9.25
C TYR A 126 11.61 2.71 -10.30
N ILE A 127 12.84 2.41 -9.93
CA ILE A 127 14.01 2.56 -10.79
C ILE A 127 14.95 1.35 -10.69
N ASN A 128 15.65 1.07 -11.77
CA ASN A 128 16.62 -0.04 -11.81
C ASN A 128 17.96 0.34 -11.15
N HIS A 129 18.40 1.61 -11.30
CA HIS A 129 19.70 2.07 -10.81
C HIS A 129 19.52 3.33 -9.96
N VAL A 130 19.42 3.14 -8.63
CA VAL A 130 19.14 4.22 -7.65
C VAL A 130 20.18 5.33 -7.69
N ASP A 131 21.47 4.96 -7.78
CA ASP A 131 22.56 5.95 -7.73
C ASP A 131 22.57 6.87 -8.96
N ASN A 132 22.32 6.31 -10.14
CA ASN A 132 22.22 7.11 -11.37
C ASN A 132 21.02 8.05 -11.31
N ALA A 133 19.85 7.54 -10.88
CA ALA A 133 18.65 8.35 -10.71
C ALA A 133 18.85 9.45 -9.65
N THR A 134 19.57 9.16 -8.58
CA THR A 134 19.94 10.16 -7.56
C THR A 134 20.76 11.30 -8.15
N LYS A 135 21.74 10.98 -9.00
CA LYS A 135 22.56 11.99 -9.68
C LYS A 135 21.69 12.88 -10.57
N ILE A 136 20.84 12.29 -11.40
CA ILE A 136 19.90 13.00 -12.27
C ILE A 136 19.00 13.93 -11.46
N LEU A 137 18.42 13.46 -10.36
CA LEU A 137 17.56 14.28 -9.50
C LEU A 137 18.32 15.47 -8.90
N ARG A 138 19.56 15.27 -8.42
CA ARG A 138 20.39 16.35 -7.87
C ARG A 138 20.72 17.40 -8.91
N GLU A 139 21.07 16.99 -10.12
CA GLU A 139 21.34 17.89 -11.26
C GLU A 139 20.10 18.71 -11.64
N ASN A 140 18.90 18.21 -11.35
CA ASN A 140 17.64 18.90 -11.59
C ASN A 140 17.08 19.62 -10.34
N GLY A 141 17.90 19.83 -9.32
CA GLY A 141 17.56 20.63 -8.14
C GLY A 141 16.76 19.91 -7.06
N PHE A 142 16.75 18.58 -7.07
CA PHE A 142 16.16 17.79 -5.97
C PHE A 142 17.22 17.46 -4.92
N TYR A 143 16.86 17.59 -3.65
CA TYR A 143 17.75 17.32 -2.51
C TYR A 143 17.25 16.12 -1.72
N GLU A 144 18.15 15.22 -1.37
CA GLU A 144 17.83 14.06 -0.55
C GLU A 144 17.47 14.48 0.88
N GLY A 145 16.36 13.96 1.40
CA GLY A 145 15.90 14.23 2.76
C GLY A 145 14.58 13.56 3.10
N THR A 146 14.37 13.28 4.38
CA THR A 146 13.21 12.53 4.91
C THR A 146 11.85 13.17 4.64
N LYS A 147 11.80 14.48 4.41
CA LYS A 147 10.58 15.22 4.07
C LYS A 147 10.35 15.38 2.56
N GLY A 148 11.18 14.73 1.73
CA GLY A 148 11.09 14.80 0.29
C GLY A 148 9.76 14.28 -0.25
N GLN A 149 9.29 14.92 -1.32
CA GLN A 149 8.03 14.57 -1.98
C GLN A 149 8.19 13.59 -3.14
N VAL A 150 9.41 13.44 -3.67
CA VAL A 150 9.76 12.41 -4.65
C VAL A 150 10.48 11.28 -3.93
N VAL A 151 10.02 10.05 -4.11
CA VAL A 151 10.61 8.86 -3.49
C VAL A 151 11.05 7.90 -4.58
N LEU A 152 12.35 7.66 -4.64
CA LEU A 152 12.92 6.63 -5.50
C LEU A 152 12.81 5.27 -4.81
N LEU A 153 12.22 4.31 -5.48
CA LEU A 153 12.08 2.94 -5.02
C LEU A 153 12.97 2.02 -5.84
N PRO A 154 13.83 1.20 -5.22
CA PRO A 154 14.56 0.17 -5.96
C PRO A 154 13.57 -0.87 -6.51
N ARG A 155 13.78 -1.29 -7.76
CA ARG A 155 12.92 -2.28 -8.39
C ARG A 155 13.31 -3.69 -7.99
N TYR A 156 12.35 -4.43 -7.46
CA TYR A 156 12.50 -5.85 -7.13
C TYR A 156 11.47 -6.67 -7.92
N GLY A 157 11.96 -7.57 -8.76
CA GLY A 157 11.12 -8.43 -9.59
C GLY A 157 10.54 -7.74 -10.83
N ASP A 158 9.72 -8.47 -11.56
CA ASP A 158 9.05 -8.00 -12.75
C ASP A 158 7.67 -7.44 -12.44
N PHE A 159 7.26 -6.42 -13.21
CA PHE A 159 5.95 -5.80 -13.14
C PHE A 159 5.13 -6.22 -14.37
N ALA A 160 4.65 -7.48 -14.34
CA ALA A 160 3.89 -8.04 -15.44
C ALA A 160 2.54 -7.31 -15.65
N ASN A 161 1.95 -6.80 -14.56
CA ASN A 161 0.72 -6.02 -14.59
C ASN A 161 0.89 -4.75 -13.76
N ALA A 162 0.76 -3.60 -14.41
CA ALA A 162 0.94 -2.29 -13.80
C ALA A 162 -0.11 -2.00 -12.71
N ILE A 163 -1.39 -2.30 -12.98
CA ILE A 163 -2.49 -2.06 -12.03
C ILE A 163 -2.33 -2.94 -10.80
N GLN A 164 -2.05 -4.23 -11.01
CA GLN A 164 -1.77 -5.17 -9.92
C GLN A 164 -0.59 -4.69 -9.06
N ARG A 165 0.47 -4.12 -9.67
CA ARG A 165 1.61 -3.59 -8.92
C ARG A 165 1.23 -2.40 -8.06
N VAL A 166 0.50 -1.42 -8.60
CA VAL A 166 0.03 -0.25 -7.85
C VAL A 166 -0.89 -0.67 -6.70
N TYR A 167 -1.79 -1.61 -6.94
CA TYR A 167 -2.67 -2.19 -5.92
C TYR A 167 -1.88 -2.78 -4.74
N LEU A 168 -0.90 -3.65 -5.04
CA LEU A 168 -0.04 -4.27 -4.03
C LEU A 168 0.83 -3.24 -3.29
N ASP A 169 1.33 -2.24 -3.99
CA ASP A 169 2.11 -1.16 -3.39
C ASP A 169 1.26 -0.33 -2.41
N CYS A 170 0.00 -0.06 -2.75
CA CYS A 170 -0.93 0.63 -1.87
C CYS A 170 -1.22 -0.19 -0.60
N ILE A 171 -1.41 -1.50 -0.72
CA ILE A 171 -1.55 -2.39 0.44
C ILE A 171 -0.26 -2.40 1.27
N ALA A 172 0.90 -2.55 0.63
CA ALA A 172 2.19 -2.59 1.31
C ALA A 172 2.53 -1.30 2.05
N LYS A 173 2.20 -0.15 1.48
CA LYS A 173 2.38 1.16 2.12
C LYS A 173 1.47 1.31 3.33
N GLY A 174 0.24 0.83 3.24
CA GLY A 174 -0.74 0.92 4.33
C GLY A 174 -1.26 2.33 4.58
N GLY A 175 -1.92 2.53 5.73
CA GLY A 175 -2.52 3.81 6.07
C GLY A 175 -3.51 4.30 5.02
N ARG A 176 -3.45 5.59 4.65
CA ARG A 176 -4.35 6.19 3.66
C ARG A 176 -4.36 5.46 2.31
N SER A 177 -3.23 4.89 1.89
CA SER A 177 -3.13 4.19 0.59
C SER A 177 -3.95 2.89 0.52
N ILE A 178 -4.43 2.36 1.65
CA ILE A 178 -5.39 1.24 1.65
C ILE A 178 -6.69 1.63 0.93
N LEU A 179 -7.15 2.87 1.11
CA LEU A 179 -8.36 3.35 0.42
C LEU A 179 -8.16 3.44 -1.09
N ASP A 180 -6.95 3.79 -1.55
CA ASP A 180 -6.59 3.75 -2.97
C ASP A 180 -6.58 2.31 -3.50
N ALA A 181 -6.09 1.34 -2.72
CA ALA A 181 -6.15 -0.07 -3.10
C ALA A 181 -7.61 -0.57 -3.23
N VAL A 182 -8.48 -0.20 -2.28
CA VAL A 182 -9.92 -0.53 -2.37
C VAL A 182 -10.55 0.08 -3.62
N ALA A 183 -10.24 1.34 -3.92
CA ALA A 183 -10.74 2.02 -5.11
C ALA A 183 -10.27 1.32 -6.41
N ILE A 184 -9.00 0.90 -6.46
CA ILE A 184 -8.46 0.12 -7.58
C ILE A 184 -9.18 -1.22 -7.71
N GLU A 185 -9.44 -1.93 -6.60
CA GLU A 185 -10.16 -3.21 -6.63
C GLU A 185 -11.61 -3.07 -7.12
N ILE A 186 -12.27 -1.96 -6.79
CA ILE A 186 -13.64 -1.67 -7.26
C ILE A 186 -13.65 -1.40 -8.77
N LEU A 187 -12.67 -0.61 -9.27
CA LEU A 187 -12.67 -0.12 -10.65
C LEU A 187 -12.05 -1.12 -11.66
N TYR A 188 -11.08 -1.93 -11.20
CA TYR A 188 -10.28 -2.82 -12.04
C TYR A 188 -10.26 -4.27 -11.54
N PRO A 189 -11.41 -4.88 -11.18
CA PRO A 189 -11.42 -6.21 -10.57
C PRO A 189 -10.86 -7.30 -11.51
N GLU A 190 -10.98 -7.12 -12.84
CA GLU A 190 -10.51 -8.10 -13.83
C GLU A 190 -8.99 -8.01 -14.07
N GLU A 191 -8.38 -6.87 -13.73
CA GLU A 191 -6.93 -6.65 -13.85
C GLU A 191 -6.16 -7.21 -12.64
N LEU A 192 -6.88 -7.62 -11.59
CA LEU A 192 -6.29 -8.09 -10.36
C LEU A 192 -6.35 -9.63 -10.24
N ASN A 193 -5.19 -10.26 -10.30
CA ASN A 193 -5.05 -11.70 -10.01
C ASN A 193 -5.15 -11.98 -8.50
N ILE A 194 -4.85 -10.97 -7.68
CA ILE A 194 -4.90 -11.03 -6.22
C ILE A 194 -5.85 -9.92 -5.78
N LYS A 195 -7.01 -10.30 -5.26
CA LYS A 195 -8.09 -9.41 -4.83
C LYS A 195 -8.90 -10.04 -3.69
N GLY A 196 -9.89 -9.32 -3.16
CA GLY A 196 -10.80 -9.85 -2.13
C GLY A 196 -10.21 -9.78 -0.71
N HIS A 197 -9.31 -8.84 -0.46
CA HIS A 197 -8.66 -8.67 0.85
C HIS A 197 -9.33 -7.62 1.74
N PHE A 198 -10.40 -6.98 1.27
CA PHE A 198 -11.10 -5.93 1.97
C PHE A 198 -12.50 -6.38 2.41
N THR A 199 -13.01 -5.79 3.48
CA THR A 199 -14.35 -6.06 3.97
C THR A 199 -15.39 -5.39 3.10
N VAL A 200 -16.60 -5.96 3.06
CA VAL A 200 -17.73 -5.39 2.31
C VAL A 200 -18.01 -3.96 2.74
N ASP A 201 -18.03 -3.70 4.05
CA ASP A 201 -18.28 -2.35 4.60
C ASP A 201 -17.27 -1.31 4.11
N LEU A 202 -15.98 -1.70 4.01
CA LEU A 202 -14.94 -0.80 3.49
C LEU A 202 -15.10 -0.56 1.99
N ILE A 203 -15.45 -1.60 1.23
CA ILE A 203 -15.71 -1.50 -0.20
C ILE A 203 -16.91 -0.58 -0.47
N GLU A 204 -18.00 -0.75 0.26
CA GLU A 204 -19.20 0.10 0.13
C GLU A 204 -18.89 1.55 0.45
N LYS A 205 -18.20 1.81 1.55
CA LYS A 205 -17.79 3.16 1.94
C LYS A 205 -16.94 3.85 0.89
N VAL A 206 -15.95 3.17 0.32
CA VAL A 206 -15.09 3.75 -0.73
C VAL A 206 -15.88 3.94 -2.03
N ARG A 207 -16.81 3.03 -2.35
CA ARG A 207 -17.66 3.14 -3.54
C ARG A 207 -18.57 4.37 -3.49
N GLU A 208 -19.10 4.72 -2.32
CA GLU A 208 -19.91 5.94 -2.12
C GLU A 208 -19.11 7.22 -2.38
N ASP A 209 -17.82 7.21 -2.02
CA ASP A 209 -16.94 8.37 -2.16
C ASP A 209 -16.25 8.47 -3.53
N LEU A 210 -16.33 7.42 -4.38
CA LEU A 210 -15.72 7.42 -5.71
C LEU A 210 -16.42 8.39 -6.68
N PRO A 211 -15.67 9.11 -7.52
CA PRO A 211 -16.26 9.97 -8.54
C PRO A 211 -17.10 9.17 -9.54
N VAL A 212 -18.35 9.56 -9.76
CA VAL A 212 -19.28 8.88 -10.68
C VAL A 212 -18.72 8.77 -12.11
N SER A 213 -17.95 9.76 -12.54
CA SER A 213 -17.29 9.76 -13.86
C SER A 213 -16.33 8.61 -14.05
N VAL A 214 -15.65 8.19 -12.98
CA VAL A 214 -14.64 7.10 -13.05
C VAL A 214 -15.29 5.73 -12.91
N ILE A 215 -16.43 5.65 -12.21
CA ILE A 215 -17.20 4.40 -12.09
C ILE A 215 -17.78 4.01 -13.46
N ASN A 216 -18.26 5.00 -14.22
CA ASN A 216 -18.90 4.75 -15.52
C ASN A 216 -17.89 4.55 -16.66
N GLU A 217 -16.74 5.19 -16.58
CA GLU A 217 -15.68 5.10 -17.59
C GLU A 217 -14.31 4.97 -16.88
N PRO A 218 -13.90 3.76 -16.46
CA PRO A 218 -12.58 3.56 -15.89
C PRO A 218 -11.48 4.00 -16.85
N VAL A 219 -10.46 4.64 -16.31
CA VAL A 219 -9.30 5.09 -17.11
C VAL A 219 -8.60 3.86 -17.68
N THR A 220 -8.50 3.78 -18.99
CA THR A 220 -7.72 2.72 -19.65
C THR A 220 -6.24 2.90 -19.31
N ALA A 221 -5.62 1.87 -18.78
CA ALA A 221 -4.24 1.87 -18.29
C ALA A 221 -3.20 1.76 -19.42
#